data_9c5b1171142ab08a6708801c03ce3433
#
_entry.id   9c5b1171142ab08a6708801c03ce3433
#
_cell.length_a   1.000
_cell.length_b   1.000
_cell.length_c   1.000
_cell.angle_alpha   90.00
_cell.angle_beta   90.00
_cell.angle_gamma   90.00
#
_symmetry.space_group_name_H-M   'P 1'
#
loop_
_entity.id
_entity.type
_entity.pdbx_description
1 polymer ?
#
loop_
_entity_poly.entity_id
_entity_poly.type
_entity_poly.pdbx_seq_one_letter_code
_entity_poly.pdbx_strand_id
1 'polypeptide(L)'
;MVYTGIIYKYTSPSGKCYIGQTTRPNLRMNEHVNSAIHGSSLPFHRAIRKYGIGLFDYTVLCTVNATSKEERRCLLDEAEVYYIKKFNSKVPFGYNVADGGEGNLGIKHSKKTKVKMSKSHIGLKHSDSTRRKMSSWQLGKKLSSSTKDKISKALIGKANNK
;
A
#
# COMPACT_ATOMS: atom_id res chain seq x y z
N MET A 1 -19.31 5.32 17.15
CA MET A 1 -19.29 4.98 15.69
C MET A 1 -18.61 3.63 15.55
N VAL A 2 -19.21 2.66 14.80
CA VAL A 2 -18.61 1.33 14.60
C VAL A 2 -17.81 1.34 13.29
N TYR A 3 -16.58 0.89 13.35
CA TYR A 3 -15.68 0.74 12.20
C TYR A 3 -15.63 -0.72 11.77
N THR A 4 -16.16 -1.00 10.58
CA THR A 4 -16.28 -2.38 10.07
C THR A 4 -15.23 -2.67 9.00
N GLY A 5 -14.79 -3.93 8.95
CA GLY A 5 -13.95 -4.48 7.88
C GLY A 5 -14.17 -5.99 7.76
N ILE A 6 -13.72 -6.60 6.68
CA ILE A 6 -13.88 -8.03 6.44
C ILE A 6 -12.56 -8.67 6.03
N ILE A 7 -12.42 -9.95 6.35
CA ILE A 7 -11.46 -10.87 5.72
C ILE A 7 -12.21 -11.71 4.72
N TYR A 8 -11.69 -11.82 3.52
CA TYR A 8 -12.30 -12.58 2.44
C TYR A 8 -11.31 -13.56 1.81
N LYS A 9 -11.88 -14.57 1.18
CA LYS A 9 -11.15 -15.59 0.42
C LYS A 9 -11.67 -15.65 -1.01
N TYR A 10 -10.76 -15.66 -1.98
CA TYR A 10 -11.02 -16.11 -3.34
C TYR A 10 -10.39 -17.47 -3.56
N THR A 11 -11.17 -18.43 -4.05
CA THR A 11 -10.68 -19.77 -4.42
C THR A 11 -10.80 -19.92 -5.94
N SER A 12 -9.71 -20.19 -6.61
CA SER A 12 -9.67 -20.40 -8.05
C SER A 12 -10.16 -21.80 -8.44
N PRO A 13 -10.49 -22.06 -9.72
CA PRO A 13 -10.82 -23.39 -10.22
C PRO A 13 -9.73 -24.45 -9.98
N SER A 14 -8.48 -24.05 -9.75
CA SER A 14 -7.38 -24.96 -9.40
C SER A 14 -7.28 -25.28 -7.90
N GLY A 15 -8.22 -24.82 -7.08
CA GLY A 15 -8.23 -25.03 -5.63
C GLY A 15 -7.30 -24.08 -4.85
N LYS A 16 -6.42 -23.32 -5.51
CA LYS A 16 -5.57 -22.34 -4.84
C LYS A 16 -6.38 -21.12 -4.39
N CYS A 17 -6.05 -20.58 -3.21
CA CYS A 17 -6.77 -19.45 -2.67
C CYS A 17 -5.90 -18.21 -2.43
N TYR A 18 -6.59 -17.08 -2.36
CA TYR A 18 -6.08 -15.78 -1.95
C TYR A 18 -6.89 -15.29 -0.77
N ILE A 19 -6.22 -14.84 0.28
CA ILE A 19 -6.82 -14.18 1.45
C ILE A 19 -6.50 -12.70 1.39
N GLY A 20 -7.49 -11.87 1.68
CA GLY A 20 -7.29 -10.43 1.75
C GLY A 20 -8.23 -9.78 2.75
N GLN A 21 -7.89 -8.54 3.12
CA GLN A 21 -8.71 -7.70 3.99
C GLN A 21 -9.22 -6.47 3.24
N THR A 22 -10.38 -5.97 3.64
CA THR A 22 -10.92 -4.72 3.10
C THR A 22 -11.95 -4.08 4.03
N THR A 23 -12.02 -2.77 3.96
CA THR A 23 -13.11 -1.95 4.54
C THR A 23 -14.13 -1.52 3.48
N ARG A 24 -13.88 -1.87 2.19
CA ARG A 24 -14.69 -1.49 1.03
C ARG A 24 -14.89 -2.69 0.10
N PRO A 25 -15.71 -3.69 0.49
CA PRO A 25 -15.82 -4.95 -0.24
C PRO A 25 -16.14 -4.77 -1.72
N ASN A 26 -17.12 -3.95 -2.06
CA ASN A 26 -17.57 -3.74 -3.44
C ASN A 26 -16.51 -3.11 -4.35
N LEU A 27 -15.61 -2.30 -3.79
CA LEU A 27 -14.52 -1.67 -4.55
C LEU A 27 -13.32 -2.58 -4.67
N ARG A 28 -13.06 -3.41 -3.66
CA ARG A 28 -11.84 -4.23 -3.61
C ARG A 28 -11.74 -5.25 -4.74
N MET A 29 -12.84 -5.85 -5.11
CA MET A 29 -12.89 -6.76 -6.28
C MET A 29 -12.49 -6.02 -7.56
N ASN A 30 -13.06 -4.85 -7.80
CA ASN A 30 -12.74 -4.03 -8.98
C ASN A 30 -11.27 -3.60 -8.99
N GLU A 31 -10.68 -3.29 -7.83
CA GLU A 31 -9.24 -2.97 -7.69
C GLU A 31 -8.38 -4.16 -8.12
N HIS A 32 -8.72 -5.38 -7.73
CA HIS A 32 -7.99 -6.59 -8.15
C HIS A 32 -8.12 -6.84 -9.66
N VAL A 33 -9.32 -6.71 -10.22
CA VAL A 33 -9.56 -6.89 -11.66
C VAL A 33 -8.79 -5.83 -12.45
N ASN A 34 -8.88 -4.56 -12.07
CA ASN A 34 -8.15 -3.48 -12.73
C ASN A 34 -6.63 -3.71 -12.67
N SER A 35 -6.10 -4.09 -11.52
CA SER A 35 -4.68 -4.41 -11.38
C SER A 35 -4.27 -5.58 -12.28
N ALA A 36 -5.12 -6.58 -12.41
CA ALA A 36 -4.88 -7.72 -13.29
C ALA A 36 -4.85 -7.28 -14.78
N ILE A 37 -5.80 -6.48 -15.22
CA ILE A 37 -5.88 -5.94 -16.60
C ILE A 37 -4.65 -5.09 -16.93
N HIS A 38 -4.19 -4.27 -15.99
CA HIS A 38 -3.00 -3.41 -16.16
C HIS A 38 -1.66 -4.16 -15.99
N GLY A 39 -1.67 -5.48 -16.06
CA GLY A 39 -0.45 -6.28 -16.17
C GLY A 39 0.29 -6.54 -14.86
N SER A 40 -0.35 -6.37 -13.69
CA SER A 40 0.27 -6.69 -12.40
C SER A 40 0.86 -8.10 -12.38
N SER A 41 2.10 -8.23 -11.88
CA SER A 41 2.84 -9.50 -11.80
C SER A 41 2.46 -10.37 -10.59
N LEU A 42 1.61 -9.89 -9.69
CA LEU A 42 1.20 -10.63 -8.49
C LEU A 42 0.51 -11.95 -8.85
N PRO A 43 0.80 -13.05 -8.13
CA PRO A 43 0.25 -14.37 -8.41
C PRO A 43 -1.27 -14.39 -8.50
N PHE A 44 -1.98 -13.70 -7.62
CA PHE A 44 -3.44 -13.59 -7.65
C PHE A 44 -3.94 -12.88 -8.91
N HIS A 45 -3.31 -11.76 -9.31
CA HIS A 45 -3.69 -11.02 -10.52
C HIS A 45 -3.37 -11.81 -11.81
N ARG A 46 -2.30 -12.62 -11.81
CA ARG A 46 -2.01 -13.57 -12.91
C ARG A 46 -3.09 -14.65 -13.00
N ALA A 47 -3.55 -15.15 -11.86
CA ALA A 47 -4.63 -16.13 -11.81
C ALA A 47 -5.96 -15.54 -12.30
N ILE A 48 -6.28 -14.27 -11.95
CA ILE A 48 -7.45 -13.56 -12.49
C ILE A 48 -7.37 -13.45 -14.02
N ARG A 49 -6.21 -13.11 -14.59
CA ARG A 49 -6.05 -13.08 -16.05
C ARG A 49 -6.22 -14.46 -16.71
N LYS A 50 -5.77 -15.52 -16.02
CA LYS A 50 -5.84 -16.89 -16.55
C LYS A 50 -7.26 -17.46 -16.54
N TYR A 51 -8.01 -17.26 -15.45
CA TYR A 51 -9.29 -17.93 -15.24
C TYR A 51 -10.49 -17.01 -15.40
N GLY A 52 -10.31 -15.69 -15.31
CA GLY A 52 -11.40 -14.73 -15.11
C GLY A 52 -11.89 -14.70 -13.67
N ILE A 53 -12.18 -13.52 -13.12
CA ILE A 53 -12.61 -13.38 -11.72
C ILE A 53 -13.97 -14.07 -11.45
N GLY A 54 -14.83 -14.15 -12.45
CA GLY A 54 -16.15 -14.78 -12.34
C GLY A 54 -16.11 -16.30 -12.07
N LEU A 55 -14.95 -16.95 -12.27
CA LEU A 55 -14.77 -18.39 -11.96
C LEU A 55 -14.16 -18.63 -10.58
N PHE A 56 -13.95 -17.57 -9.80
CA PHE A 56 -13.47 -17.71 -8.43
C PHE A 56 -14.63 -17.75 -7.44
N ASP A 57 -14.59 -18.70 -6.52
CA ASP A 57 -15.50 -18.70 -5.38
C ASP A 57 -15.07 -17.59 -4.40
N TYR A 58 -16.01 -16.71 -4.08
CA TYR A 58 -15.82 -15.67 -3.09
C TYR A 58 -16.49 -16.01 -1.77
N THR A 59 -15.76 -15.93 -0.68
CA THR A 59 -16.26 -16.20 0.67
C THR A 59 -15.79 -15.12 1.64
N VAL A 60 -16.70 -14.54 2.43
CA VAL A 60 -16.35 -13.73 3.59
C VAL A 60 -16.04 -14.66 4.76
N LEU A 61 -14.82 -14.62 5.27
CA LEU A 61 -14.36 -15.51 6.36
C LEU A 61 -14.72 -14.98 7.73
N CYS A 62 -14.58 -13.67 7.93
CA CYS A 62 -15.04 -12.99 9.15
C CYS A 62 -15.30 -11.51 8.89
N THR A 63 -16.13 -10.92 9.75
CA THR A 63 -16.37 -9.50 9.83
C THR A 63 -15.79 -9.00 11.16
N VAL A 64 -15.00 -7.94 11.08
CA VAL A 64 -14.41 -7.25 12.23
C VAL A 64 -15.19 -5.97 12.49
N ASN A 65 -15.60 -5.76 13.75
CA ASN A 65 -16.21 -4.54 14.24
C ASN A 65 -15.33 -3.96 15.33
N ALA A 66 -15.04 -2.68 15.26
CA ALA A 66 -14.14 -1.98 16.19
C ALA A 66 -14.70 -0.61 16.59
N THR A 67 -14.18 -0.05 17.67
CA THR A 67 -14.56 1.26 18.21
C THR A 67 -13.73 2.39 17.59
N SER A 68 -12.53 2.06 17.08
CA SER A 68 -11.63 2.98 16.39
C SER A 68 -11.11 2.41 15.06
N LYS A 69 -10.52 3.28 14.23
CA LYS A 69 -9.87 2.86 12.98
C LYS A 69 -8.61 2.05 13.24
N GLU A 70 -7.88 2.42 14.26
CA GLU A 70 -6.64 1.79 14.69
C GLU A 70 -6.91 0.37 15.19
N GLU A 71 -7.89 0.20 16.07
CA GLU A 71 -8.33 -1.10 16.58
C GLU A 71 -8.78 -2.01 15.42
N ARG A 72 -9.63 -1.48 14.52
CA ARG A 72 -10.06 -2.24 13.33
C ARG A 72 -8.88 -2.72 12.50
N ARG A 73 -7.86 -1.86 12.31
CA ARG A 73 -6.67 -2.21 11.55
C ARG A 73 -5.92 -3.37 12.21
N CYS A 74 -5.64 -3.26 13.50
CA CYS A 74 -4.96 -4.33 14.25
C CYS A 74 -5.71 -5.66 14.13
N LEU A 75 -7.02 -5.65 14.38
CA LEU A 75 -7.85 -6.86 14.31
C LEU A 75 -7.89 -7.47 12.89
N LEU A 76 -7.94 -6.63 11.85
CA LEU A 76 -7.90 -7.10 10.47
C LEU A 76 -6.54 -7.71 10.12
N ASP A 77 -5.43 -7.07 10.55
CA ASP A 77 -4.08 -7.54 10.30
C ASP A 77 -3.84 -8.91 10.97
N GLU A 78 -4.24 -9.06 12.23
CA GLU A 78 -4.16 -10.33 12.97
C GLU A 78 -5.01 -11.43 12.32
N ALA A 79 -6.24 -11.09 11.95
CA ALA A 79 -7.14 -12.04 11.29
C ALA A 79 -6.62 -12.45 9.91
N GLU A 80 -6.06 -11.53 9.11
CA GLU A 80 -5.47 -11.86 7.81
C GLU A 80 -4.32 -12.84 7.95
N VAL A 81 -3.38 -12.59 8.87
CA VAL A 81 -2.25 -13.48 9.17
C VAL A 81 -2.75 -14.88 9.58
N TYR A 82 -3.74 -14.93 10.47
CA TYR A 82 -4.34 -16.19 10.91
C TYR A 82 -4.92 -16.99 9.73
N TYR A 83 -5.71 -16.35 8.87
CA TYR A 83 -6.37 -17.04 7.76
C TYR A 83 -5.40 -17.42 6.63
N ILE A 84 -4.37 -16.62 6.35
CA ILE A 84 -3.30 -16.98 5.40
C ILE A 84 -2.61 -18.27 5.85
N LYS A 85 -2.27 -18.37 7.13
CA LYS A 85 -1.67 -19.58 7.71
C LYS A 85 -2.65 -20.76 7.70
N LYS A 86 -3.90 -20.55 8.13
CA LYS A 86 -4.94 -21.58 8.20
C LYS A 86 -5.23 -22.24 6.85
N PHE A 87 -5.32 -21.44 5.78
CA PHE A 87 -5.60 -21.93 4.42
C PHE A 87 -4.34 -22.23 3.62
N ASN A 88 -3.15 -22.10 4.20
CA ASN A 88 -1.86 -22.24 3.50
C ASN A 88 -1.86 -21.51 2.15
N SER A 89 -2.37 -20.27 2.15
CA SER A 89 -2.61 -19.50 0.94
C SER A 89 -1.37 -18.78 0.38
N LYS A 90 -0.19 -18.98 0.98
CA LYS A 90 1.08 -18.45 0.44
C LYS A 90 1.56 -19.21 -0.79
N VAL A 91 2.27 -18.52 -1.65
CA VAL A 91 3.00 -19.16 -2.77
C VAL A 91 4.01 -20.18 -2.23
N PRO A 92 4.16 -21.36 -2.85
CA PRO A 92 3.56 -21.78 -4.11
C PRO A 92 2.18 -22.44 -3.97
N PHE A 93 1.66 -22.64 -2.75
CA PHE A 93 0.41 -23.38 -2.48
C PHE A 93 -0.86 -22.55 -2.73
N GLY A 94 -0.76 -21.23 -2.59
CA GLY A 94 -1.82 -20.27 -2.86
C GLY A 94 -1.29 -19.04 -3.61
N TYR A 95 -1.98 -17.89 -3.43
CA TYR A 95 -1.68 -16.67 -4.17
C TYR A 95 -1.15 -15.52 -3.30
N ASN A 96 -1.11 -15.66 -1.97
CA ASN A 96 -0.53 -14.65 -1.10
C ASN A 96 1.00 -14.67 -1.21
N VAL A 97 1.62 -13.49 -1.30
CA VAL A 97 3.08 -13.35 -1.37
C VAL A 97 3.67 -13.13 0.02
N ALA A 98 2.95 -12.39 0.87
CA ALA A 98 3.34 -12.07 2.24
C ALA A 98 2.53 -12.86 3.26
N ASP A 99 2.94 -12.80 4.52
CA ASP A 99 2.25 -13.46 5.65
C ASP A 99 0.97 -12.74 6.09
N GLY A 100 0.64 -11.60 5.48
CA GLY A 100 -0.47 -10.73 5.86
C GLY A 100 -0.06 -9.67 6.88
N GLY A 101 -1.05 -8.95 7.41
CA GLY A 101 -0.81 -7.88 8.35
C GLY A 101 -0.39 -6.55 7.71
N GLU A 102 0.28 -5.71 8.48
CA GLU A 102 0.77 -4.42 8.01
C GLU A 102 1.63 -4.60 6.77
N GLY A 103 1.11 -4.34 5.58
CA GLY A 103 1.86 -4.40 4.33
C GLY A 103 3.29 -3.84 4.45
N ASN A 104 3.77 -3.06 3.52
CA ASN A 104 5.13 -2.46 3.60
C ASN A 104 5.24 -1.26 4.57
N LEU A 105 4.24 -1.02 5.44
CA LEU A 105 4.27 0.08 6.39
C LEU A 105 5.34 -0.19 7.46
N GLY A 106 6.33 0.70 7.55
CA GLY A 106 7.44 0.56 8.50
C GLY A 106 8.64 -0.26 8.01
N ILE A 107 8.55 -0.96 6.89
CA ILE A 107 9.70 -1.65 6.29
C ILE A 107 10.71 -0.62 5.77
N LYS A 108 11.88 -0.58 6.40
CA LYS A 108 12.99 0.25 5.96
C LYS A 108 13.76 -0.46 4.84
N HIS A 109 13.87 0.16 3.69
CA HIS A 109 14.74 -0.35 2.63
C HIS A 109 16.18 -0.56 3.12
N SER A 110 16.80 -1.63 2.68
CA SER A 110 18.22 -1.90 2.97
C SER A 110 19.11 -0.76 2.47
N LYS A 111 20.30 -0.61 3.05
CA LYS A 111 21.28 0.39 2.58
C LYS A 111 21.55 0.24 1.07
N LYS A 112 21.70 -1.01 0.58
CA LYS A 112 21.92 -1.31 -0.85
C LYS A 112 20.75 -0.82 -1.71
N THR A 113 19.51 -1.06 -1.29
CA THR A 113 18.29 -0.61 -1.99
C THR A 113 18.21 0.93 -2.01
N LYS A 114 18.48 1.59 -0.89
CA LYS A 114 18.50 3.06 -0.81
C LYS A 114 19.54 3.67 -1.74
N VAL A 115 20.75 3.10 -1.80
CA VAL A 115 21.80 3.55 -2.73
C VAL A 115 21.37 3.35 -4.19
N LYS A 116 20.76 2.21 -4.52
CA LYS A 116 20.23 1.97 -5.87
C LYS A 116 19.16 2.97 -6.26
N MET A 117 18.21 3.24 -5.37
CA MET A 117 17.16 4.25 -5.57
C MET A 117 17.75 5.66 -5.73
N SER A 118 18.70 6.05 -4.86
CA SER A 118 19.38 7.33 -4.97
C SER A 118 20.10 7.49 -6.31
N LYS A 119 20.87 6.49 -6.74
CA LYS A 119 21.56 6.51 -8.04
C LYS A 119 20.59 6.65 -9.22
N SER A 120 19.42 6.00 -9.19
CA SER A 120 18.44 6.10 -10.26
C SER A 120 17.76 7.48 -10.34
N HIS A 121 17.83 8.28 -9.27
CA HIS A 121 17.28 9.65 -9.24
C HIS A 121 18.31 10.74 -9.54
N ILE A 122 19.61 10.40 -9.52
CA ILE A 122 20.67 11.37 -9.84
C ILE A 122 20.55 11.79 -11.30
N GLY A 123 20.48 13.10 -11.53
CA GLY A 123 20.41 13.69 -12.87
C GLY A 123 19.00 13.72 -13.49
N LEU A 124 17.98 13.15 -12.85
CA LEU A 124 16.61 13.29 -13.32
C LEU A 124 16.13 14.74 -13.12
N LYS A 125 15.80 15.40 -14.24
CA LYS A 125 15.23 16.75 -14.23
C LYS A 125 13.72 16.65 -14.54
N HIS A 126 12.92 17.38 -13.80
CA HIS A 126 11.51 17.54 -14.14
C HIS A 126 11.38 18.25 -15.49
N SER A 127 10.38 17.85 -16.29
CA SER A 127 10.04 18.54 -17.53
C SER A 127 9.66 20.01 -17.23
N ASP A 128 9.82 20.89 -18.22
CA ASP A 128 9.49 22.31 -18.02
C ASP A 128 8.01 22.53 -17.69
N SER A 129 7.11 21.71 -18.22
CA SER A 129 5.70 21.74 -17.84
C SER A 129 5.48 21.39 -16.36
N THR A 130 6.18 20.37 -15.83
CA THR A 130 6.14 20.00 -14.42
C THR A 130 6.73 21.12 -13.55
N ARG A 131 7.85 21.69 -13.95
CA ARG A 131 8.49 22.81 -13.23
C ARG A 131 7.58 24.03 -13.13
N ARG A 132 6.90 24.38 -14.24
CA ARG A 132 5.91 25.47 -14.26
C ARG A 132 4.73 25.20 -13.33
N LYS A 133 4.18 23.99 -13.32
CA LYS A 133 3.09 23.59 -12.39
C LYS A 133 3.53 23.68 -10.94
N MET A 134 4.73 23.21 -10.62
CA MET A 134 5.29 23.30 -9.27
C MET A 134 5.50 24.76 -8.83
N SER A 135 6.03 25.59 -9.73
CA SER A 135 6.22 27.03 -9.48
C SER A 135 4.89 27.75 -9.24
N SER A 136 3.90 27.54 -10.12
CA SER A 136 2.57 28.16 -9.98
C SER A 136 1.87 27.75 -8.68
N TRP A 137 2.04 26.50 -8.24
CA TRP A 137 1.47 26.02 -6.98
C TRP A 137 2.14 26.64 -5.74
N GLN A 138 3.41 27.04 -5.84
CA GLN A 138 4.15 27.72 -4.75
C GLN A 138 3.94 29.24 -4.74
N LEU A 139 3.53 29.81 -5.89
CA LEU A 139 3.38 31.26 -6.03
C LEU A 139 2.32 31.79 -5.05
N GLY A 140 2.69 32.85 -4.31
CA GLY A 140 1.80 33.49 -3.33
C GLY A 140 1.68 32.79 -1.97
N LYS A 141 2.25 31.60 -1.77
CA LYS A 141 2.24 30.95 -0.46
C LYS A 141 3.15 31.68 0.53
N LYS A 142 2.57 32.17 1.61
CA LYS A 142 3.31 32.77 2.73
C LYS A 142 3.67 31.67 3.73
N LEU A 143 4.93 31.60 4.11
CA LEU A 143 5.38 30.72 5.19
C LEU A 143 4.79 31.17 6.52
N SER A 144 4.41 30.22 7.37
CA SER A 144 3.97 30.51 8.74
C SER A 144 5.12 31.16 9.55
N SER A 145 4.77 31.97 10.56
CA SER A 145 5.72 32.55 11.50
C SER A 145 6.69 31.52 12.06
N SER A 146 6.17 30.41 12.55
CA SER A 146 6.96 29.30 13.10
C SER A 146 7.96 28.73 12.08
N THR A 147 7.59 28.63 10.81
CA THR A 147 8.51 28.16 9.75
C THR A 147 9.60 29.17 9.47
N LYS A 148 9.28 30.46 9.43
CA LYS A 148 10.26 31.56 9.26
C LYS A 148 11.28 31.56 10.39
N ASP A 149 10.84 31.42 11.64
CA ASP A 149 11.71 31.36 12.81
C ASP A 149 12.67 30.17 12.78
N LYS A 150 12.19 29.00 12.35
CA LYS A 150 13.04 27.80 12.16
C LYS A 150 14.11 28.02 11.09
N ILE A 151 13.75 28.64 9.96
CA ILE A 151 14.68 28.96 8.88
C ILE A 151 15.72 29.98 9.37
N SER A 152 15.28 31.05 10.05
CA SER A 152 16.17 32.05 10.61
C SER A 152 17.19 31.46 11.56
N LYS A 153 16.74 30.64 12.53
CA LYS A 153 17.64 29.95 13.49
C LYS A 153 18.65 29.03 12.78
N ALA A 154 18.22 28.30 11.74
CA ALA A 154 19.12 27.42 10.98
C ALA A 154 20.17 28.17 10.16
N LEU A 155 19.89 29.41 9.71
CA LEU A 155 20.83 30.25 8.98
C LEU A 155 21.84 30.93 9.90
N ILE A 156 21.40 31.38 11.08
CA ILE A 156 22.29 31.98 12.10
C ILE A 156 23.36 30.96 12.52
N GLY A 157 23.01 29.69 12.70
CA GLY A 157 23.97 28.65 13.05
C GLY A 157 25.00 28.33 11.97
N LYS A 158 24.74 28.67 10.69
CA LYS A 158 25.69 28.49 9.58
C LYS A 158 26.61 29.67 9.36
N ALA A 159 26.18 30.88 9.72
CA ALA A 159 26.99 32.10 9.56
C ALA A 159 28.17 32.16 10.55
N ASN A 160 28.11 31.47 11.67
CA ASN A 160 29.15 31.44 12.70
C ASN A 160 30.22 30.35 12.50
N ASN A 161 30.17 29.60 11.40
CA ASN A 161 31.12 28.52 11.07
C ASN A 161 31.97 28.84 9.83
N LYS A 162 32.32 30.13 9.59
CA LYS A 162 33.32 30.55 8.61
C LYS A 162 34.50 31.15 9.30
#